data_4b6f2a14c71edf7681a6f7cac92e61f0
#
_entry.id   4b6f2a14c71edf7681a6f7cac92e61f0
#
_cell.length_a   1.000
_cell.length_b   1.000
_cell.length_c   1.000
_cell.angle_alpha   90.00
_cell.angle_beta   90.00
_cell.angle_gamma   90.00
#
_symmetry.space_group_name_H-M   'P 1'
#
loop_
_entity.id
_entity.type
_entity.pdbx_description
1 polymer ?
#
loop_
_entity_poly.entity_id
_entity_poly.type
_entity_poly.pdbx_seq_one_letter_code
_entity_poly.pdbx_strand_id
1 'polypeptide(L)'
;MKDDEFIKEIKLAINDSLSGVLGEAYVTEPKTFDLRTDALSDKTKQYRREEFEDIVEKLNQVSAELDGADRTATKSTTSDFRRLKIEEAHLMNAAFLRALHFENIADMGSNLTMDSLSYIRLARDFGSFENWQKDFIACCLSSRDGYGITGYSVFLKRFVNLVIDTESLNVPIGVYPVIVLDVAEGAYYRDYGNRRREYVFAMMKEFNWNKIERRFDKADKIAKVF
;
A
#
# COMPACT_ATOMS: atom_id res chain seq x y z
N MET A 1 -19.25 -40.77 -23.79
CA MET A 1 -20.55 -40.08 -23.98
C MET A 1 -20.90 -39.17 -22.79
N LYS A 2 -20.91 -39.63 -21.53
CA LYS A 2 -21.21 -38.76 -20.37
C LYS A 2 -20.12 -37.70 -20.06
N ASP A 3 -18.87 -38.03 -20.31
CA ASP A 3 -17.76 -37.13 -20.06
C ASP A 3 -17.68 -35.97 -21.06
N ASP A 4 -18.09 -36.21 -22.32
CA ASP A 4 -18.09 -35.15 -23.34
C ASP A 4 -19.22 -34.13 -23.12
N GLU A 5 -20.35 -34.58 -22.59
CA GLU A 5 -21.51 -33.74 -22.27
C GLU A 5 -21.18 -32.85 -21.04
N PHE A 6 -20.57 -33.43 -20.04
CA PHE A 6 -20.11 -32.73 -18.84
C PHE A 6 -19.03 -31.66 -19.16
N ILE A 7 -18.06 -32.01 -20.02
CA ILE A 7 -17.03 -31.04 -20.49
C ILE A 7 -17.68 -29.91 -21.29
N LYS A 8 -18.74 -30.21 -22.05
CA LYS A 8 -19.46 -29.21 -22.84
C LYS A 8 -20.26 -28.27 -21.95
N GLU A 9 -20.90 -28.79 -20.89
CA GLU A 9 -21.60 -27.98 -19.89
C GLU A 9 -20.64 -27.08 -19.09
N ILE A 10 -19.49 -27.60 -18.68
CA ILE A 10 -18.47 -26.81 -18.03
C ILE A 10 -17.96 -25.69 -18.96
N LYS A 11 -17.69 -25.98 -20.22
CA LYS A 11 -17.27 -24.98 -21.21
C LYS A 11 -18.33 -23.91 -21.45
N LEU A 12 -19.61 -24.31 -21.50
CA LEU A 12 -20.73 -23.36 -21.60
C LEU A 12 -20.84 -22.49 -20.35
N ALA A 13 -20.79 -23.07 -19.15
CA ALA A 13 -20.86 -22.35 -17.90
C ALA A 13 -19.65 -21.39 -17.70
N ILE A 14 -18.46 -21.81 -18.15
CA ILE A 14 -17.27 -20.95 -18.17
C ILE A 14 -17.43 -19.82 -19.18
N ASN A 15 -17.93 -20.09 -20.39
CA ASN A 15 -18.19 -19.05 -21.38
C ASN A 15 -19.30 -18.09 -20.94
N ASP A 16 -20.36 -18.57 -20.34
CA ASP A 16 -21.42 -17.70 -19.78
C ASP A 16 -20.92 -16.85 -18.60
N SER A 17 -20.08 -17.42 -17.76
CA SER A 17 -19.44 -16.64 -16.67
C SER A 17 -18.34 -15.69 -17.16
N LEU A 18 -17.72 -15.97 -18.31
CA LEU A 18 -16.74 -15.08 -18.96
C LEU A 18 -17.39 -14.06 -19.91
N SER A 19 -18.59 -14.33 -20.42
CA SER A 19 -19.37 -13.42 -21.28
C SER A 19 -20.38 -12.58 -20.47
N GLY A 20 -20.68 -12.98 -19.24
CA GLY A 20 -21.39 -12.13 -18.29
C GLY A 20 -20.55 -10.93 -17.95
N VAL A 21 -21.13 -9.74 -18.02
CA VAL A 21 -20.56 -8.52 -17.44
C VAL A 21 -20.13 -8.90 -16.01
N LEU A 22 -18.82 -8.99 -15.77
CA LEU A 22 -18.28 -9.22 -14.44
C LEU A 22 -18.54 -7.98 -13.62
N GLY A 23 -19.74 -7.86 -13.07
CA GLY A 23 -20.12 -6.80 -12.16
C GLY A 23 -19.77 -5.39 -12.65
N GLU A 24 -20.44 -4.41 -12.16
CA GLU A 24 -20.12 -3.04 -12.47
C GLU A 24 -18.64 -2.74 -12.15
N ALA A 25 -17.98 -1.98 -13.02
CA ALA A 25 -16.64 -1.45 -12.75
C ALA A 25 -16.68 -0.77 -11.39
N TYR A 26 -15.73 -1.12 -10.51
CA TYR A 26 -15.66 -0.45 -9.22
C TYR A 26 -15.19 0.99 -9.41
N VAL A 27 -15.83 1.89 -8.67
CA VAL A 27 -15.44 3.30 -8.59
C VAL A 27 -15.06 3.60 -7.15
N THR A 28 -13.89 4.17 -6.95
CA THR A 28 -13.44 4.64 -5.64
C THR A 28 -13.28 6.16 -5.66
N GLU A 29 -13.62 6.80 -4.54
CA GLU A 29 -13.43 8.24 -4.38
C GLU A 29 -12.12 8.51 -3.63
N PRO A 30 -11.33 9.52 -4.04
CA PRO A 30 -10.14 9.91 -3.33
C PRO A 30 -10.51 10.45 -1.94
N LYS A 31 -9.86 9.94 -0.89
CA LYS A 31 -9.99 10.51 0.45
C LYS A 31 -9.27 11.85 0.51
N THR A 32 -9.90 12.82 1.15
CA THR A 32 -9.26 14.09 1.46
C THR A 32 -8.37 13.91 2.70
N PHE A 33 -7.12 14.35 2.59
CA PHE A 33 -6.14 14.32 3.69
C PHE A 33 -5.71 15.74 4.07
N ASP A 34 -5.81 16.04 5.35
CA ASP A 34 -5.25 17.26 5.94
C ASP A 34 -3.81 16.96 6.42
N LEU A 35 -2.84 17.29 5.58
CA LEU A 35 -1.42 17.04 5.86
C LEU A 35 -0.85 18.14 6.75
N ARG A 36 -1.15 18.07 8.06
CA ARG A 36 -0.72 19.05 9.08
C ARG A 36 0.73 18.86 9.54
N THR A 37 1.61 18.51 8.63
CA THR A 37 3.03 18.37 8.96
C THR A 37 3.78 19.68 8.70
N ASP A 38 4.71 20.06 9.59
CA ASP A 38 5.66 21.15 9.36
C ASP A 38 6.93 20.66 8.64
N ALA A 39 7.10 19.35 8.49
CA ALA A 39 8.23 18.77 7.80
C ALA A 39 8.19 18.93 6.29
N LEU A 40 7.05 19.31 5.71
CA LEU A 40 6.87 19.49 4.26
C LEU A 40 6.29 20.88 3.95
N SER A 41 6.77 21.49 2.86
CA SER A 41 6.21 22.74 2.35
C SER A 41 4.78 22.53 1.81
N ASP A 42 3.98 23.60 1.81
CA ASP A 42 2.61 23.56 1.31
C ASP A 42 2.54 23.15 -0.18
N LYS A 43 3.56 23.53 -0.96
CA LYS A 43 3.68 23.09 -2.37
C LYS A 43 3.87 21.58 -2.50
N THR A 44 4.70 20.98 -1.67
CA THR A 44 4.89 19.53 -1.65
C THR A 44 3.60 18.83 -1.21
N LYS A 45 2.95 19.33 -0.15
CA LYS A 45 1.67 18.79 0.33
C LYS A 45 0.57 18.84 -0.75
N GLN A 46 0.47 19.97 -1.45
CA GLN A 46 -0.51 20.13 -2.54
C GLN A 46 -0.21 19.15 -3.68
N TYR A 47 1.03 19.13 -4.17
CA TYR A 47 1.45 18.22 -5.24
C TYR A 47 1.17 16.75 -4.91
N ARG A 48 1.47 16.32 -3.66
CA ARG A 48 1.24 14.93 -3.25
C ARG A 48 -0.24 14.57 -3.15
N ARG A 49 -1.12 15.54 -2.79
CA ARG A 49 -2.58 15.32 -2.83
C ARG A 49 -3.08 15.19 -4.26
N GLU A 50 -2.70 16.10 -5.14
CA GLU A 50 -3.08 16.06 -6.56
C GLU A 50 -2.63 14.73 -7.20
N GLU A 51 -1.40 14.29 -6.95
CA GLU A 51 -0.89 13.02 -7.44
C GLU A 51 -1.67 11.80 -6.88
N PHE A 52 -2.16 11.88 -5.65
CA PHE A 52 -3.02 10.83 -5.08
C PHE A 52 -4.40 10.80 -5.76
N GLU A 53 -4.99 11.96 -6.04
CA GLU A 53 -6.25 12.07 -6.79
C GLU A 53 -6.11 11.49 -8.20
N ASP A 54 -5.02 11.82 -8.89
CA ASP A 54 -4.70 11.28 -10.22
C ASP A 54 -4.55 9.75 -10.21
N ILE A 55 -3.93 9.17 -9.18
CA ILE A 55 -3.80 7.72 -9.03
C ILE A 55 -5.17 7.06 -8.87
N VAL A 56 -6.06 7.65 -8.06
CA VAL A 56 -7.41 7.12 -7.85
C VAL A 56 -8.23 7.23 -9.13
N GLU A 57 -8.13 8.33 -9.86
CA GLU A 57 -8.81 8.50 -11.14
C GLU A 57 -8.34 7.46 -12.18
N LYS A 58 -7.03 7.27 -12.31
CA LYS A 58 -6.46 6.23 -13.20
C LYS A 58 -6.91 4.83 -12.79
N LEU A 59 -6.99 4.53 -11.50
CA LEU A 59 -7.50 3.24 -11.01
C LEU A 59 -8.94 3.01 -11.46
N ASN A 60 -9.79 4.03 -11.38
CA ASN A 60 -11.17 3.97 -11.86
C ASN A 60 -11.25 3.78 -13.39
N GLN A 61 -10.38 4.45 -14.15
CA GLN A 61 -10.28 4.27 -15.60
C GLN A 61 -9.88 2.83 -15.97
N VAL A 62 -8.84 2.29 -15.33
CA VAL A 62 -8.40 0.91 -15.54
C VAL A 62 -9.49 -0.10 -15.17
N SER A 63 -10.23 0.17 -14.09
CA SER A 63 -11.39 -0.66 -13.70
C SER A 63 -12.46 -0.69 -14.81
N ALA A 64 -12.79 0.47 -15.38
CA ALA A 64 -13.76 0.56 -16.47
C ALA A 64 -13.27 -0.14 -17.75
N GLU A 65 -11.98 0.01 -18.11
CA GLU A 65 -11.39 -0.69 -19.26
C GLU A 65 -11.36 -2.21 -19.04
N LEU A 66 -11.12 -2.68 -17.83
CA LEU A 66 -11.14 -4.09 -17.49
C LEU A 66 -12.54 -4.72 -17.65
N ASP A 67 -13.59 -3.97 -17.39
CA ASP A 67 -14.97 -4.45 -17.55
C ASP A 67 -15.25 -4.84 -19.00
N GLY A 68 -14.77 -4.05 -19.98
CA GLY A 68 -14.88 -4.30 -21.41
C GLY A 68 -13.78 -5.17 -22.03
N ALA A 69 -12.76 -5.59 -21.26
CA ALA A 69 -11.60 -6.26 -21.81
C ALA A 69 -11.89 -7.69 -22.30
N ASP A 70 -11.34 -8.06 -23.46
CA ASP A 70 -11.43 -9.42 -23.99
C ASP A 70 -10.62 -10.41 -23.16
N ARG A 71 -11.30 -11.28 -22.44
CA ARG A 71 -10.71 -12.33 -21.61
C ARG A 71 -10.39 -13.61 -22.38
N THR A 72 -10.89 -13.75 -23.62
CA THR A 72 -10.65 -14.93 -24.45
C THR A 72 -9.28 -14.87 -25.14
N ALA A 73 -8.75 -13.67 -25.35
CA ALA A 73 -7.43 -13.42 -25.94
C ALA A 73 -6.25 -13.63 -24.97
N THR A 74 -6.48 -14.28 -23.83
CA THR A 74 -5.49 -14.39 -22.72
C THR A 74 -4.34 -15.35 -22.96
N LYS A 75 -4.22 -15.95 -24.13
CA LYS A 75 -3.10 -16.87 -24.48
C LYS A 75 -1.76 -16.17 -24.64
N SER A 76 -1.73 -14.83 -24.68
CA SER A 76 -0.51 -14.04 -24.89
C SER A 76 -0.12 -13.30 -23.63
N THR A 77 1.17 -13.35 -23.28
CA THR A 77 1.77 -12.49 -22.24
C THR A 77 1.80 -11.00 -22.62
N THR A 78 1.36 -10.65 -23.82
CA THR A 78 1.27 -9.28 -24.35
C THR A 78 -0.16 -8.80 -24.55
N SER A 79 -1.17 -9.54 -24.04
CA SER A 79 -2.58 -9.15 -24.17
C SER A 79 -2.89 -7.86 -23.37
N ASP A 80 -3.85 -7.07 -23.89
CA ASP A 80 -4.34 -5.88 -23.20
C ASP A 80 -4.92 -6.20 -21.82
N PHE A 81 -5.63 -7.32 -21.69
CA PHE A 81 -6.13 -7.79 -20.41
C PHE A 81 -4.99 -7.95 -19.39
N ARG A 82 -3.85 -8.56 -19.78
CA ARG A 82 -2.69 -8.67 -18.90
C ARG A 82 -2.12 -7.31 -18.53
N ARG A 83 -1.98 -6.39 -19.49
CA ARG A 83 -1.50 -5.02 -19.25
C ARG A 83 -2.37 -4.33 -18.20
N LEU A 84 -3.68 -4.35 -18.39
CA LEU A 84 -4.64 -3.75 -17.46
C LEU A 84 -4.57 -4.38 -16.06
N LYS A 85 -4.44 -5.71 -15.96
CA LYS A 85 -4.32 -6.40 -14.65
C LYS A 85 -3.03 -6.07 -13.90
N ILE A 86 -1.94 -5.81 -14.60
CA ILE A 86 -0.69 -5.35 -13.97
C ILE A 86 -0.85 -3.91 -13.50
N GLU A 87 -1.45 -3.06 -14.33
CA GLU A 87 -1.67 -1.66 -14.00
C GLU A 87 -2.65 -1.48 -12.84
N GLU A 88 -3.74 -2.26 -12.82
CA GLU A 88 -4.65 -2.31 -11.69
C GLU A 88 -3.93 -2.61 -10.37
N ALA A 89 -3.09 -3.65 -10.36
CA ALA A 89 -2.33 -4.03 -9.15
C ALA A 89 -1.37 -2.93 -8.71
N HIS A 90 -0.68 -2.28 -9.66
CA HIS A 90 0.20 -1.14 -9.40
C HIS A 90 -0.57 0.03 -8.77
N LEU A 91 -1.66 0.45 -9.39
CA LEU A 91 -2.47 1.58 -8.93
C LEU A 91 -3.15 1.31 -7.59
N MET A 92 -3.62 0.08 -7.35
CA MET A 92 -4.15 -0.33 -6.04
C MET A 92 -3.10 -0.18 -4.94
N ASN A 93 -1.88 -0.66 -5.19
CA ASN A 93 -0.78 -0.52 -4.24
C ASN A 93 -0.41 0.95 -4.02
N ALA A 94 -0.30 1.73 -5.10
CA ALA A 94 0.02 3.16 -5.05
C ALA A 94 -1.01 3.93 -4.21
N ALA A 95 -2.30 3.76 -4.51
CA ALA A 95 -3.38 4.40 -3.77
C ALA A 95 -3.38 3.99 -2.29
N PHE A 96 -3.23 2.70 -2.01
CA PHE A 96 -3.27 2.17 -0.65
C PHE A 96 -2.07 2.63 0.20
N LEU A 97 -0.85 2.48 -0.31
CA LEU A 97 0.36 2.85 0.43
C LEU A 97 0.44 4.36 0.65
N ARG A 98 0.04 5.16 -0.33
CA ARG A 98 0.00 6.62 -0.20
C ARG A 98 -1.07 7.08 0.80
N ALA A 99 -2.25 6.49 0.78
CA ALA A 99 -3.28 6.76 1.78
C ALA A 99 -2.79 6.43 3.20
N LEU A 100 -2.11 5.29 3.39
CA LEU A 100 -1.54 4.90 4.68
C LEU A 100 -0.43 5.87 5.11
N HIS A 101 0.43 6.31 4.19
CA HIS A 101 1.45 7.32 4.47
C HIS A 101 0.82 8.63 4.94
N PHE A 102 -0.18 9.15 4.23
CA PHE A 102 -0.88 10.37 4.60
C PHE A 102 -1.54 10.27 5.98
N GLU A 103 -2.16 9.14 6.30
CA GLU A 103 -2.71 8.91 7.63
C GLU A 103 -1.63 8.84 8.72
N ASN A 104 -0.39 8.45 8.38
CA ASN A 104 0.71 8.38 9.34
C ASN A 104 1.22 9.76 9.76
N ILE A 105 1.00 10.80 8.96
CA ILE A 105 1.56 12.15 9.15
C ILE A 105 0.48 13.23 9.37
N ALA A 106 -0.75 12.84 9.59
CA ALA A 106 -1.88 13.78 9.64
C ALA A 106 -2.11 14.45 11.01
N ASP A 107 -1.27 14.19 12.02
CA ASP A 107 -1.48 14.74 13.36
C ASP A 107 -0.16 14.84 14.15
N MET A 108 0.31 16.05 14.35
CA MET A 108 1.55 16.35 15.10
C MET A 108 1.41 16.20 16.63
N GLY A 109 0.21 16.00 17.14
CA GLY A 109 -0.08 15.97 18.59
C GLY A 109 -0.02 14.59 19.23
N SER A 110 0.19 13.52 18.45
CA SER A 110 0.15 12.18 19.01
C SER A 110 1.51 11.72 19.54
N ASN A 111 1.54 11.27 20.79
CA ASN A 111 2.74 10.75 21.41
C ASN A 111 2.68 9.23 21.57
N LEU A 112 3.81 8.60 21.28
CA LEU A 112 4.01 7.19 21.61
C LEU A 112 4.33 7.05 23.10
N THR A 113 3.63 6.16 23.79
CA THR A 113 3.89 5.82 25.18
C THR A 113 4.40 4.40 25.32
N MET A 114 5.18 4.08 26.35
CA MET A 114 5.77 2.74 26.54
C MET A 114 4.75 1.64 26.82
N ASP A 115 3.54 2.00 27.22
CA ASP A 115 2.41 1.12 27.46
C ASP A 115 1.50 0.94 26.23
N SER A 116 1.78 1.65 25.13
CA SER A 116 1.02 1.47 23.89
C SER A 116 1.27 0.10 23.25
N LEU A 117 0.24 -0.43 22.59
CA LEU A 117 0.34 -1.72 21.89
C LEU A 117 1.43 -1.73 20.84
N SER A 118 1.54 -0.65 20.07
CA SER A 118 2.57 -0.48 19.04
C SER A 118 3.97 -0.56 19.63
N TYR A 119 4.26 0.17 20.72
CA TYR A 119 5.55 0.10 21.40
C TYR A 119 5.88 -1.31 21.87
N ILE A 120 4.95 -1.95 22.59
CA ILE A 120 5.13 -3.30 23.14
C ILE A 120 5.39 -4.31 22.01
N ARG A 121 4.62 -4.28 20.93
CA ARG A 121 4.76 -5.21 19.80
C ARG A 121 6.08 -5.00 19.04
N LEU A 122 6.46 -3.76 18.80
CA LEU A 122 7.72 -3.44 18.12
C LEU A 122 8.92 -3.85 19.00
N ALA A 123 8.91 -3.51 20.30
CA ALA A 123 9.97 -3.93 21.21
C ALA A 123 10.09 -5.46 21.30
N ARG A 124 8.97 -6.18 21.35
CA ARG A 124 8.95 -7.65 21.37
C ARG A 124 9.60 -8.25 20.12
N ASP A 125 9.21 -7.78 18.94
CA ASP A 125 9.56 -8.44 17.68
C ASP A 125 10.96 -8.04 17.17
N PHE A 126 11.46 -6.87 17.56
CA PHE A 126 12.78 -6.36 17.18
C PHE A 126 13.81 -6.41 18.33
N GLY A 127 13.39 -6.86 19.51
CA GLY A 127 14.24 -6.90 20.73
C GLY A 127 14.30 -5.59 21.51
N SER A 128 14.06 -4.45 20.84
CA SER A 128 13.80 -3.15 21.46
C SER A 128 13.15 -2.21 20.47
N PHE A 129 12.55 -1.12 20.95
CA PHE A 129 11.99 -0.08 20.10
C PHE A 129 13.07 0.63 19.28
N GLU A 130 14.23 0.87 19.85
CA GLU A 130 15.38 1.48 19.19
C GLU A 130 15.91 0.61 18.05
N ASN A 131 15.89 -0.71 18.19
CA ASN A 131 16.26 -1.65 17.13
C ASN A 131 15.28 -1.58 15.97
N TRP A 132 13.96 -1.54 16.28
CA TRP A 132 12.95 -1.30 15.25
C TRP A 132 13.23 0.01 14.49
N GLN A 133 13.47 1.12 15.20
CA GLN A 133 13.75 2.41 14.56
C GLN A 133 14.97 2.35 13.64
N LYS A 134 16.07 1.77 14.11
CA LYS A 134 17.30 1.63 13.30
C LYS A 134 17.04 0.84 12.03
N ASP A 135 16.33 -0.28 12.13
CA ASP A 135 16.02 -1.16 11.01
C ASP A 135 15.01 -0.50 10.06
N PHE A 136 13.98 0.18 10.58
CA PHE A 136 13.03 0.94 9.78
C PHE A 136 13.70 2.07 8.98
N ILE A 137 14.59 2.85 9.64
CA ILE A 137 15.37 3.89 8.96
C ILE A 137 16.24 3.28 7.86
N ALA A 138 16.89 2.14 8.13
CA ALA A 138 17.70 1.45 7.12
C ALA A 138 16.85 1.02 5.92
N CYS A 139 15.64 0.49 6.14
CA CYS A 139 14.69 0.19 5.07
C CYS A 139 14.30 1.43 4.26
N CYS A 140 13.96 2.53 4.92
CA CYS A 140 13.62 3.80 4.26
C CYS A 140 14.78 4.35 3.40
N LEU A 141 16.02 4.23 3.86
CA LEU A 141 17.19 4.71 3.14
C LEU A 141 17.64 3.78 2.02
N SER A 142 17.26 2.50 2.08
CA SER A 142 17.60 1.47 1.09
C SER A 142 16.60 1.39 -0.06
N SER A 143 15.38 1.90 0.09
CA SER A 143 14.41 1.97 -1.00
C SER A 143 14.91 2.86 -2.14
N ARG A 144 14.65 2.47 -3.37
CA ARG A 144 15.01 3.27 -4.56
C ARG A 144 14.09 4.48 -4.69
N ASP A 145 12.81 4.23 -4.95
CA ASP A 145 11.81 5.28 -5.21
C ASP A 145 10.41 4.84 -4.75
N GLY A 146 10.32 4.38 -3.52
CA GLY A 146 9.09 3.81 -2.97
C GLY A 146 8.92 4.06 -1.48
N TYR A 147 8.88 3.00 -0.67
CA TYR A 147 8.47 3.11 0.73
C TYR A 147 9.36 2.28 1.67
N GLY A 148 9.53 2.79 2.91
CA GLY A 148 9.84 1.96 4.05
C GLY A 148 8.55 1.62 4.79
N ILE A 149 8.34 0.34 5.10
CA ILE A 149 7.14 -0.08 5.83
C ILE A 149 7.48 -0.96 7.02
N THR A 150 6.68 -0.85 8.08
CA THR A 150 6.53 -1.88 9.10
C THR A 150 5.19 -2.56 8.88
N GLY A 151 5.15 -3.88 8.80
CA GLY A 151 3.92 -4.64 8.61
C GLY A 151 3.90 -5.94 9.41
N TYR A 152 2.69 -6.43 9.71
CA TYR A 152 2.49 -7.73 10.32
C TYR A 152 2.50 -8.83 9.26
N SER A 153 3.47 -9.72 9.31
CA SER A 153 3.52 -10.90 8.45
C SER A 153 2.65 -12.01 9.03
N VAL A 154 1.61 -12.38 8.28
CA VAL A 154 0.70 -13.49 8.65
C VAL A 154 1.46 -14.81 8.72
N PHE A 155 2.41 -15.02 7.80
CA PHE A 155 3.20 -16.25 7.77
C PHE A 155 4.23 -16.34 8.91
N LEU A 156 4.96 -15.23 9.18
CA LEU A 156 5.98 -15.21 10.24
C LEU A 156 5.38 -14.96 11.64
N LYS A 157 4.11 -14.57 11.71
CA LYS A 157 3.37 -14.20 12.94
C LYS A 157 4.09 -13.15 13.79
N ARG A 158 4.70 -12.17 13.12
CA ARG A 158 5.42 -11.06 13.74
C ARG A 158 5.44 -9.81 12.87
N PHE A 159 5.79 -8.70 13.45
CA PHE A 159 6.07 -7.48 12.71
C PHE A 159 7.47 -7.55 12.08
N VAL A 160 7.57 -7.02 10.87
CA VAL A 160 8.81 -6.95 10.08
C VAL A 160 8.90 -5.58 9.41
N ASN A 161 10.12 -5.08 9.21
CA ASN A 161 10.37 -3.93 8.34
C ASN A 161 10.73 -4.41 6.94
N LEU A 162 10.28 -3.68 5.94
CA LEU A 162 10.41 -4.06 4.53
C LEU A 162 10.74 -2.83 3.69
N VAL A 163 11.49 -3.08 2.62
CA VAL A 163 11.77 -2.12 1.56
C VAL A 163 10.81 -2.36 0.41
N ILE A 164 10.13 -1.31 -0.04
CA ILE A 164 9.37 -1.32 -1.29
C ILE A 164 10.06 -0.36 -2.25
N ASP A 165 10.53 -0.86 -3.39
CA ASP A 165 11.25 -0.05 -4.38
C ASP A 165 10.32 0.74 -5.29
N THR A 166 9.18 0.15 -5.64
CA THR A 166 8.06 0.80 -6.35
C THR A 166 6.78 0.07 -5.98
N GLU A 167 5.63 0.61 -6.36
CA GLU A 167 4.32 0.01 -6.12
C GLU A 167 4.11 -1.35 -6.81
N SER A 168 5.05 -1.75 -7.68
CA SER A 168 5.04 -3.05 -8.38
C SER A 168 6.19 -3.99 -7.98
N LEU A 169 7.18 -3.50 -7.23
CA LEU A 169 8.37 -4.27 -6.86
C LEU A 169 8.50 -4.39 -5.35
N ASN A 170 8.74 -5.60 -4.89
CA ASN A 170 8.95 -5.95 -3.48
C ASN A 170 7.73 -5.71 -2.60
N VAL A 171 6.52 -5.62 -3.17
CA VAL A 171 5.27 -5.51 -2.40
C VAL A 171 4.92 -6.91 -1.86
N PRO A 172 4.97 -7.13 -0.54
CA PRO A 172 4.83 -8.46 0.02
C PRO A 172 3.38 -8.89 0.12
N ILE A 173 3.06 -10.08 -0.38
CA ILE A 173 1.77 -10.74 -0.15
C ILE A 173 1.72 -11.28 1.29
N GLY A 174 0.58 -11.14 1.96
CA GLY A 174 0.39 -11.66 3.32
C GLY A 174 1.04 -10.82 4.42
N VAL A 175 1.35 -9.56 4.12
CA VAL A 175 1.78 -8.57 5.10
C VAL A 175 0.76 -7.44 5.21
N TYR A 176 0.27 -7.19 6.42
CA TYR A 176 -0.60 -6.06 6.71
C TYR A 176 0.23 -4.86 7.17
N PRO A 177 0.31 -3.77 6.38
CA PRO A 177 1.14 -2.62 6.72
C PRO A 177 0.51 -1.81 7.86
N VAL A 178 1.33 -1.46 8.85
CA VAL A 178 0.92 -0.66 10.00
C VAL A 178 1.59 0.71 10.05
N ILE A 179 2.85 0.81 9.61
CA ILE A 179 3.59 2.07 9.45
C ILE A 179 4.10 2.12 8.02
N VAL A 180 3.83 3.21 7.31
CA VAL A 180 4.25 3.43 5.93
C VAL A 180 4.87 4.81 5.82
N LEU A 181 6.08 4.88 5.31
CA LEU A 181 6.78 6.15 5.00
C LEU A 181 7.15 6.16 3.53
N ASP A 182 6.60 7.12 2.80
CA ASP A 182 6.97 7.40 1.43
C ASP A 182 8.35 8.03 1.38
N VAL A 183 9.27 7.43 0.64
CA VAL A 183 10.65 7.89 0.46
C VAL A 183 11.04 8.04 -1.00
N ALA A 184 10.03 8.04 -1.90
CA ALA A 184 10.20 8.39 -3.29
C ALA A 184 10.70 9.84 -3.43
N GLU A 185 11.44 10.14 -4.49
CA GLU A 185 11.99 11.50 -4.71
C GLU A 185 10.89 12.57 -4.70
N GLY A 186 9.74 12.29 -5.28
CA GLY A 186 8.59 13.20 -5.27
C GLY A 186 8.07 13.56 -3.87
N ALA A 187 8.33 12.72 -2.86
CA ALA A 187 7.87 12.95 -1.50
C ALA A 187 8.72 13.96 -0.73
N TYR A 188 10.01 14.12 -1.06
CA TYR A 188 10.93 14.91 -0.21
C TYR A 188 11.89 15.84 -0.98
N TYR A 189 12.20 15.54 -2.24
CA TYR A 189 13.32 16.20 -2.94
C TYR A 189 13.15 17.71 -3.04
N ARG A 190 11.94 18.22 -3.17
CA ARG A 190 11.63 19.66 -3.23
C ARG A 190 12.07 20.41 -1.97
N ASP A 191 11.89 19.78 -0.80
CA ASP A 191 12.13 20.42 0.49
C ASP A 191 13.50 20.06 1.08
N TYR A 192 14.01 18.88 0.79
CA TYR A 192 15.22 18.33 1.37
C TYR A 192 16.38 18.13 0.37
N GLY A 193 16.12 18.16 -0.94
CA GLY A 193 17.14 17.83 -1.94
C GLY A 193 17.72 16.43 -1.68
N ASN A 194 19.03 16.31 -1.67
CA ASN A 194 19.72 15.02 -1.44
C ASN A 194 19.68 14.52 0.01
N ARG A 195 19.02 15.25 0.92
CA ARG A 195 19.05 14.97 2.36
C ARG A 195 17.92 14.03 2.78
N ARG A 196 17.74 12.91 2.05
CA ARG A 196 16.70 11.89 2.36
C ARG A 196 16.73 11.45 3.83
N ARG A 197 17.91 11.32 4.43
CA ARG A 197 18.05 10.95 5.83
C ARG A 197 17.39 11.94 6.78
N GLU A 198 17.59 13.24 6.53
CA GLU A 198 16.96 14.30 7.35
C GLU A 198 15.44 14.27 7.22
N TYR A 199 14.95 14.07 6.00
CA TYR A 199 13.52 13.88 5.72
C TYR A 199 12.94 12.71 6.52
N VAL A 200 13.56 11.51 6.46
CA VAL A 200 13.10 10.33 7.19
C VAL A 200 13.01 10.61 8.69
N PHE A 201 14.04 11.26 9.28
CA PHE A 201 14.01 11.62 10.69
C PHE A 201 12.94 12.66 11.02
N ALA A 202 12.73 13.67 10.17
CA ALA A 202 11.69 14.67 10.35
C ALA A 202 10.30 14.02 10.34
N MET A 203 10.02 13.18 9.34
CA MET A 203 8.73 12.52 9.21
C MET A 203 8.43 11.53 10.34
N MET A 204 9.44 10.81 10.84
CA MET A 204 9.25 9.90 11.97
C MET A 204 8.86 10.61 13.27
N LYS A 205 9.26 11.88 13.45
CA LYS A 205 8.83 12.70 14.60
C LYS A 205 7.36 13.10 14.52
N GLU A 206 6.81 13.13 13.32
CA GLU A 206 5.44 13.56 13.05
C GLU A 206 4.46 12.39 12.82
N PHE A 207 4.88 11.17 13.17
CA PHE A 207 4.01 10.02 13.06
C PHE A 207 2.76 10.17 13.94
N ASN A 208 1.60 9.98 13.32
CA ASN A 208 0.32 9.90 14.01
C ASN A 208 0.18 8.54 14.72
N TRP A 209 0.72 8.45 15.93
CA TRP A 209 0.70 7.23 16.72
C TRP A 209 -0.72 6.76 17.05
N ASN A 210 -1.70 7.67 17.15
CA ASN A 210 -3.10 7.30 17.35
C ASN A 210 -3.69 6.51 16.16
N LYS A 211 -3.31 6.86 14.93
CA LYS A 211 -3.71 6.12 13.73
C LYS A 211 -2.93 4.82 13.58
N ILE A 212 -1.63 4.86 13.87
CA ILE A 212 -0.74 3.70 13.86
C ILE A 212 -1.25 2.65 14.86
N GLU A 213 -1.57 3.04 16.09
CA GLU A 213 -2.09 2.16 17.15
C GLU A 213 -3.33 1.38 16.69
N ARG A 214 -4.28 2.06 16.05
CA ARG A 214 -5.48 1.39 15.49
C ARG A 214 -5.14 0.33 14.44
N ARG A 215 -4.02 0.49 13.72
CA ARG A 215 -3.57 -0.53 12.75
C ARG A 215 -2.91 -1.71 13.45
N PHE A 216 -2.22 -1.48 14.57
CA PHE A 216 -1.73 -2.57 15.42
C PHE A 216 -2.89 -3.38 16.00
N ASP A 217 -3.97 -2.74 16.45
CA ASP A 217 -5.20 -3.43 16.91
C ASP A 217 -5.81 -4.29 15.77
N LYS A 218 -5.82 -3.79 14.54
CA LYS A 218 -6.30 -4.57 13.39
C LYS A 218 -5.36 -5.74 13.07
N ALA A 219 -4.05 -5.53 13.13
CA ALA A 219 -3.07 -6.59 12.93
C ALA A 219 -3.21 -7.71 13.98
N ASP A 220 -3.46 -7.37 15.23
CA ASP A 220 -3.74 -8.35 16.29
C ASP A 220 -5.03 -9.16 16.05
N LYS A 221 -6.04 -8.55 15.41
CA LYS A 221 -7.25 -9.28 14.99
C LYS A 221 -6.95 -10.23 13.83
N ILE A 222 -6.20 -9.78 12.84
CA ILE A 222 -5.73 -10.61 11.72
C ILE A 222 -4.92 -11.80 12.24
N ALA A 223 -4.01 -11.57 13.20
CA ALA A 223 -3.20 -12.61 13.82
C ALA A 223 -4.00 -13.73 14.50
N LYS A 224 -5.26 -13.46 14.90
CA LYS A 224 -6.15 -14.44 15.53
C LYS A 224 -6.93 -15.29 14.53
N VAL A 225 -6.99 -14.85 13.25
CA VAL A 225 -7.72 -15.55 12.18
C VAL A 225 -6.82 -16.53 11.45
N PHE A 226 -5.54 -16.24 11.36
CA PHE A 226 -4.50 -17.05 10.73
C PHE A 226 -3.52 -17.60 11.77
#